data_6b95e7cd7e65f4f71d1d84cd3e2738ff
#
_entry.id   6b95e7cd7e65f4f71d1d84cd3e2738ff
#
_cell.length_a   1.000
_cell.length_b   1.000
_cell.length_c   1.000
_cell.angle_alpha   90.00
_cell.angle_beta   90.00
_cell.angle_gamma   90.00
#
_symmetry.space_group_name_H-M   'P 1'
#
loop_
_entity.id
_entity.type
_entity.pdbx_description
1 polymer ?
#
loop_
_entity_poly.entity_id
_entity_poly.type
_entity_poly.pdbx_seq_one_letter_code
_entity_poly.pdbx_strand_id
1 'polypeptide(L)'
;MQRVREQVQVPEQLHSGAGRVKSVTVAVLDTGIAYHPDLVGRLLAFSDFVEGRSFPYDDNGHGTHVCGIVCGSGELSGGRFRGMAPEAKLVVGKVLDRQGEGSCDSMQEALEWVLRVKNRYGIRILNISVGIGDLKERYKEQMLRKSL
;
A
#
# COMPACT_ATOMS: atom_id res chain seq x y z
N MET A 1 2.98 11.61 -12.87
CA MET A 1 2.22 10.38 -13.19
C MET A 1 1.98 10.21 -14.69
N GLN A 2 1.49 11.20 -15.44
CA GLN A 2 1.26 11.08 -16.88
C GLN A 2 2.51 10.61 -17.66
N ARG A 3 3.66 11.25 -17.42
CA ARG A 3 4.94 10.87 -18.05
C ARG A 3 5.38 9.44 -17.72
N VAL A 4 5.13 8.95 -16.51
CA VAL A 4 5.43 7.56 -16.13
C VAL A 4 4.51 6.60 -16.87
N ARG A 5 3.21 6.92 -16.98
CA ARG A 5 2.23 6.10 -17.71
C ARG A 5 2.58 5.96 -19.19
N GLU A 6 3.03 7.04 -19.80
CA GLU A 6 3.52 7.04 -21.19
C GLU A 6 4.77 6.17 -21.34
N GLN A 7 5.73 6.28 -20.40
CA GLN A 7 6.95 5.47 -20.43
C GLN A 7 6.70 3.97 -20.26
N VAL A 8 5.76 3.58 -19.40
CA VAL A 8 5.42 2.16 -19.18
C VAL A 8 4.30 1.66 -20.10
N GLN A 9 3.90 2.48 -21.06
CA GLN A 9 2.92 2.14 -22.12
C GLN A 9 1.59 1.60 -21.56
N VAL A 10 1.05 2.24 -20.51
CA VAL A 10 -0.25 1.84 -19.94
C VAL A 10 -1.33 2.05 -20.99
N PRO A 11 -2.03 0.99 -21.45
CA PRO A 11 -3.08 1.13 -22.46
C PRO A 11 -4.24 2.01 -21.96
N GLU A 12 -4.65 3.01 -22.74
CA GLU A 12 -5.80 3.86 -22.41
C GLU A 12 -7.10 3.08 -22.23
N GLN A 13 -7.23 1.97 -22.94
CA GLN A 13 -8.40 1.08 -22.85
C GLN A 13 -8.63 0.48 -21.47
N LEU A 14 -7.62 0.40 -20.61
CA LEU A 14 -7.77 0.01 -19.20
C LEU A 14 -8.56 1.05 -18.38
N HIS A 15 -8.81 2.23 -18.95
CA HIS A 15 -9.48 3.34 -18.28
C HIS A 15 -10.90 3.62 -18.79
N SER A 16 -11.29 3.02 -19.92
CA SER A 16 -12.55 3.35 -20.59
C SER A 16 -13.76 2.52 -20.15
N GLY A 17 -13.61 1.65 -19.15
CA GLY A 17 -14.75 0.87 -18.61
C GLY A 17 -15.39 -0.13 -19.57
N ALA A 18 -14.90 -0.26 -20.79
CA ALA A 18 -15.48 -1.10 -21.85
C ALA A 18 -15.22 -2.60 -21.67
N GLY A 19 -14.42 -3.00 -20.71
CA GLY A 19 -14.27 -4.38 -20.26
C GLY A 19 -14.41 -4.43 -18.75
N ARG A 20 -15.30 -5.24 -18.21
CA ARG A 20 -15.40 -5.53 -16.77
C ARG A 20 -14.11 -6.20 -16.29
N VAL A 21 -13.03 -5.44 -16.18
CA VAL A 21 -11.90 -5.85 -15.35
C VAL A 21 -12.47 -5.89 -13.92
N LYS A 22 -12.62 -7.08 -13.36
CA LYS A 22 -12.97 -7.21 -11.94
C LYS A 22 -11.98 -6.35 -11.18
N SER A 23 -12.50 -5.40 -10.40
CA SER A 23 -11.70 -4.50 -9.59
C SER A 23 -10.70 -5.32 -8.77
N VAL A 24 -9.41 -5.12 -9.03
CA VAL A 24 -8.33 -5.80 -8.30
C VAL A 24 -8.16 -5.11 -6.95
N THR A 25 -7.99 -5.89 -5.90
CA THR A 25 -7.63 -5.35 -4.59
C THR A 25 -6.12 -5.46 -4.38
N VAL A 26 -5.51 -4.36 -4.02
CA VAL A 26 -4.10 -4.25 -3.65
C VAL A 26 -4.00 -4.07 -2.14
N ALA A 27 -3.25 -4.93 -1.48
CA ALA A 27 -2.82 -4.68 -0.11
C ALA A 27 -1.59 -3.78 -0.14
N VAL A 28 -1.55 -2.77 0.73
CA VAL A 28 -0.41 -1.85 0.90
C VAL A 28 0.02 -1.90 2.36
N LEU A 29 1.27 -2.30 2.62
CA LEU A 29 1.89 -2.25 3.94
C LEU A 29 2.89 -1.10 3.95
N ASP A 30 2.58 -0.04 4.71
CA ASP A 30 3.29 1.24 4.66
C ASP A 30 3.03 2.06 5.95
N THR A 31 3.17 3.38 5.91
CA THR A 31 2.92 4.31 7.04
C THR A 31 1.44 4.53 7.34
N GLY A 32 0.53 3.96 6.57
CA GLY A 32 -0.91 4.09 6.73
C GLY A 32 -1.61 4.70 5.51
N ILE A 33 -2.80 5.23 5.72
CA ILE A 33 -3.58 5.97 4.72
C ILE A 33 -4.42 7.04 5.40
N ALA A 34 -4.31 8.28 4.93
CA ALA A 34 -5.14 9.39 5.36
C ALA A 34 -6.29 9.63 4.36
N TYR A 35 -7.29 10.39 4.81
CA TYR A 35 -8.35 10.84 3.93
C TYR A 35 -7.79 11.72 2.80
N HIS A 36 -8.12 11.36 1.57
CA HIS A 36 -7.83 12.16 0.39
C HIS A 36 -8.98 12.00 -0.62
N PRO A 37 -9.50 13.07 -1.24
CA PRO A 37 -10.62 12.99 -2.19
C PRO A 37 -10.41 11.97 -3.31
N ASP A 38 -9.20 11.90 -3.86
CA ASP A 38 -8.87 10.95 -4.92
C ASP A 38 -8.84 9.46 -4.48
N LEU A 39 -8.93 9.21 -3.16
CA LEU A 39 -8.94 7.85 -2.58
C LEU A 39 -10.32 7.46 -2.02
N VAL A 40 -11.32 8.34 -2.12
CA VAL A 40 -12.68 8.07 -1.63
C VAL A 40 -13.25 6.81 -2.29
N GLY A 41 -13.82 5.92 -1.46
CA GLY A 41 -14.41 4.67 -1.90
C GLY A 41 -13.42 3.60 -2.39
N ARG A 42 -12.10 3.81 -2.21
CA ARG A 42 -11.07 2.83 -2.58
C ARG A 42 -10.72 1.90 -1.42
N LEU A 43 -10.67 2.41 -0.18
CA LEU A 43 -10.31 1.65 1.00
C LEU A 43 -11.41 0.67 1.42
N LEU A 44 -11.08 -0.61 1.51
CA LEU A 44 -11.96 -1.70 1.96
C LEU A 44 -11.70 -2.11 3.40
N ALA A 45 -10.43 -2.06 3.83
CA ALA A 45 -10.03 -2.41 5.19
C ALA A 45 -8.74 -1.70 5.57
N PHE A 46 -8.59 -1.44 6.86
CA PHE A 46 -7.40 -0.88 7.48
C PHE A 46 -7.07 -1.65 8.76
N SER A 47 -5.78 -1.80 9.05
CA SER A 47 -5.29 -2.28 10.34
C SER A 47 -3.99 -1.57 10.69
N ASP A 48 -3.84 -1.22 11.97
CA ASP A 48 -2.66 -0.56 12.51
C ASP A 48 -1.88 -1.53 13.39
N PHE A 49 -0.64 -1.84 12.99
CA PHE A 49 0.29 -2.74 13.68
C PHE A 49 1.39 -1.98 14.44
N VAL A 50 1.25 -0.66 14.55
CA VAL A 50 2.19 0.23 15.26
C VAL A 50 1.61 0.68 16.59
N GLU A 51 0.43 1.31 16.56
CA GLU A 51 -0.24 1.85 17.75
C GLU A 51 -1.58 1.17 18.05
N GLY A 52 -2.08 0.31 17.16
CA GLY A 52 -3.34 -0.42 17.33
C GLY A 52 -4.60 0.44 17.20
N ARG A 53 -4.53 1.59 16.53
CA ARG A 53 -5.71 2.45 16.31
C ARG A 53 -6.71 1.80 15.37
N SER A 54 -7.99 1.98 15.64
CA SER A 54 -9.08 1.35 14.86
C SER A 54 -9.55 2.15 13.63
N PHE A 55 -9.00 3.34 13.40
CA PHE A 55 -9.39 4.22 12.29
C PHE A 55 -8.20 4.50 11.36
N PRO A 56 -8.43 4.68 10.04
CA PRO A 56 -7.37 4.99 9.09
C PRO A 56 -6.73 6.35 9.38
N TYR A 57 -5.42 6.36 9.38
CA TYR A 57 -4.60 7.57 9.47
C TYR A 57 -3.23 7.32 8.86
N ASP A 58 -2.52 8.41 8.56
CA ASP A 58 -1.15 8.41 8.07
C ASP A 58 -0.47 9.68 8.57
N ASP A 59 0.38 9.53 9.54
CA ASP A 59 1.10 10.63 10.21
C ASP A 59 2.49 10.90 9.61
N ASN A 60 2.82 10.19 8.51
CA ASN A 60 4.02 10.40 7.69
C ASN A 60 3.65 10.94 6.30
N GLY A 61 2.64 10.37 5.65
CA GLY A 61 2.16 10.72 4.31
C GLY A 61 2.67 9.81 3.19
N HIS A 62 3.70 9.00 3.41
CA HIS A 62 4.27 8.13 2.39
C HIS A 62 3.26 7.08 1.91
N GLY A 63 2.59 6.37 2.83
CA GLY A 63 1.60 5.35 2.50
C GLY A 63 0.40 5.92 1.72
N THR A 64 -0.08 7.11 2.09
CA THR A 64 -1.13 7.82 1.36
C THR A 64 -0.68 8.16 -0.06
N HIS A 65 0.54 8.61 -0.24
CA HIS A 65 1.13 8.89 -1.55
C HIS A 65 1.24 7.62 -2.39
N VAL A 66 1.72 6.51 -1.82
CA VAL A 66 1.78 5.19 -2.47
C VAL A 66 0.39 4.74 -2.91
N CYS A 67 -0.62 4.84 -2.05
CA CYS A 67 -2.02 4.53 -2.38
C CYS A 67 -2.53 5.40 -3.55
N GLY A 68 -2.17 6.69 -3.58
CA GLY A 68 -2.49 7.60 -4.68
C GLY A 68 -1.86 7.18 -6.00
N ILE A 69 -0.60 6.74 -5.98
CA ILE A 69 0.08 6.19 -7.17
C ILE A 69 -0.62 4.93 -7.66
N VAL A 70 -1.06 4.06 -6.77
CA VAL A 70 -1.75 2.82 -7.11
C VAL A 70 -3.11 3.14 -7.74
N CYS A 71 -4.00 3.87 -7.05
CA CYS A 71 -5.40 3.95 -7.47
C CYS A 71 -6.07 5.32 -7.27
N GLY A 72 -5.32 6.40 -7.14
CA GLY A 72 -5.91 7.73 -7.08
C GLY A 72 -6.78 8.04 -8.28
N SER A 73 -7.98 8.60 -8.09
CA SER A 73 -8.90 8.96 -9.18
C SER A 73 -8.34 10.09 -10.05
N GLY A 74 -7.57 10.99 -9.44
CA GLY A 74 -7.05 12.18 -10.10
C GLY A 74 -8.09 13.28 -10.27
N GLU A 75 -9.27 13.18 -9.65
CA GLU A 75 -10.37 14.16 -9.79
C GLU A 75 -9.91 15.58 -9.46
N LEU A 76 -9.18 15.76 -8.36
CA LEU A 76 -8.66 17.08 -7.95
C LEU A 76 -7.74 17.73 -8.97
N SER A 77 -7.15 16.94 -9.86
CA SER A 77 -6.20 17.41 -10.88
C SER A 77 -6.76 17.35 -12.29
N GLY A 78 -8.07 17.13 -12.46
CA GLY A 78 -8.68 16.93 -13.78
C GLY A 78 -8.09 15.71 -14.51
N GLY A 79 -7.70 14.66 -13.77
CA GLY A 79 -7.11 13.44 -14.30
C GLY A 79 -5.58 13.45 -14.45
N ARG A 80 -4.92 14.61 -14.27
CA ARG A 80 -3.47 14.76 -14.52
C ARG A 80 -2.61 13.89 -13.59
N PHE A 81 -3.03 13.71 -12.34
CA PHE A 81 -2.33 12.88 -11.34
C PHE A 81 -3.06 11.58 -11.03
N ARG A 82 -3.80 11.07 -12.01
CA ARG A 82 -4.49 9.79 -11.88
C ARG A 82 -3.51 8.64 -11.61
N GLY A 83 -3.86 7.75 -10.68
CA GLY A 83 -3.09 6.55 -10.35
C GLY A 83 -2.98 5.56 -11.53
N MET A 84 -2.16 4.54 -11.35
CA MET A 84 -1.90 3.53 -12.38
C MET A 84 -3.12 2.64 -12.63
N ALA A 85 -3.86 2.28 -11.57
CA ALA A 85 -5.06 1.44 -11.60
C ALA A 85 -6.20 2.10 -10.82
N PRO A 86 -6.84 3.17 -11.32
CA PRO A 86 -7.78 3.99 -10.55
C PRO A 86 -9.05 3.25 -10.14
N GLU A 87 -9.36 2.12 -10.75
CA GLU A 87 -10.48 1.25 -10.35
C GLU A 87 -10.11 0.23 -9.25
N ALA A 88 -8.82 0.09 -8.91
CA ALA A 88 -8.39 -0.83 -7.88
C ALA A 88 -8.93 -0.43 -6.49
N LYS A 89 -9.07 -1.43 -5.62
CA LYS A 89 -9.42 -1.26 -4.21
C LYS A 89 -8.18 -1.47 -3.34
N LEU A 90 -8.25 -0.96 -2.12
CA LEU A 90 -7.14 -0.97 -1.17
C LEU A 90 -7.52 -1.72 0.10
N VAL A 91 -6.57 -2.49 0.60
CA VAL A 91 -6.50 -2.98 1.97
C VAL A 91 -5.18 -2.47 2.53
N VAL A 92 -5.19 -1.66 3.58
CA VAL A 92 -3.99 -0.97 4.04
C VAL A 92 -3.63 -1.42 5.45
N GLY A 93 -2.38 -1.84 5.64
CA GLY A 93 -1.76 -2.11 6.93
C GLY A 93 -0.73 -1.03 7.26
N LYS A 94 -0.90 -0.32 8.38
CA LYS A 94 0.15 0.55 8.89
C LYS A 94 1.15 -0.30 9.65
N VAL A 95 2.37 -0.38 9.12
CA VAL A 95 3.51 -1.14 9.65
C VAL A 95 4.71 -0.24 9.97
N LEU A 96 4.66 1.00 9.50
CA LEU A 96 5.67 2.03 9.73
C LEU A 96 5.06 3.18 10.51
N ASP A 97 5.85 3.74 11.43
CA ASP A 97 5.47 4.89 12.24
C ASP A 97 5.59 6.23 11.48
N ARG A 98 5.46 7.34 12.22
CA ARG A 98 5.58 8.70 11.65
C ARG A 98 6.98 9.03 11.11
N GLN A 99 8.02 8.31 11.54
CA GLN A 99 9.39 8.45 11.05
C GLN A 99 9.66 7.54 9.84
N GLY A 100 8.72 6.65 9.50
CA GLY A 100 8.90 5.63 8.46
C GLY A 100 9.69 4.42 8.97
N GLU A 101 9.77 4.25 10.29
CA GLU A 101 10.44 3.10 10.92
C GLU A 101 9.42 2.04 11.31
N GLY A 102 9.81 0.77 11.26
CA GLY A 102 8.95 -0.36 11.62
C GLY A 102 9.74 -1.51 12.23
N SER A 103 9.02 -2.50 12.74
CA SER A 103 9.61 -3.70 13.32
C SER A 103 9.33 -4.94 12.46
N CYS A 104 10.15 -5.98 12.64
CA CYS A 104 9.87 -7.28 12.04
C CYS A 104 8.55 -7.87 12.54
N ASP A 105 8.23 -7.64 13.81
CA ASP A 105 7.01 -8.16 14.43
C ASP A 105 5.76 -7.52 13.82
N SER A 106 5.73 -6.18 13.70
CA SER A 106 4.64 -5.44 13.04
C SER A 106 4.45 -5.90 11.59
N MET A 107 5.55 -6.14 10.88
CA MET A 107 5.50 -6.62 9.50
C MET A 107 4.96 -8.05 9.42
N GLN A 108 5.39 -8.95 10.33
CA GLN A 108 4.91 -10.32 10.36
C GLN A 108 3.40 -10.37 10.67
N GLU A 109 2.95 -9.65 11.70
CA GLU A 109 1.53 -9.57 12.04
C GLU A 109 0.67 -9.04 10.89
N ALA A 110 1.17 -8.02 10.18
CA ALA A 110 0.51 -7.46 9.02
C ALA A 110 0.41 -8.46 7.86
N LEU A 111 1.47 -9.22 7.59
CA LEU A 111 1.46 -10.26 6.55
C LEU A 111 0.45 -11.37 6.90
N GLU A 112 0.43 -11.81 8.15
CA GLU A 112 -0.56 -12.78 8.62
C GLU A 112 -1.99 -12.24 8.50
N TRP A 113 -2.21 -10.97 8.85
CA TRP A 113 -3.51 -10.32 8.66
C TRP A 113 -3.92 -10.28 7.18
N VAL A 114 -3.02 -9.87 6.28
CA VAL A 114 -3.30 -9.87 4.84
C VAL A 114 -3.70 -11.26 4.36
N LEU A 115 -3.01 -12.31 4.80
CA LEU A 115 -3.34 -13.70 4.45
C LEU A 115 -4.74 -14.10 4.97
N ARG A 116 -5.09 -13.72 6.20
CA ARG A 116 -6.41 -14.00 6.79
C ARG A 116 -7.55 -13.32 6.01
N VAL A 117 -7.34 -12.08 5.56
CA VAL A 117 -8.38 -11.30 4.89
C VAL A 117 -8.35 -11.41 3.36
N LYS A 118 -7.34 -12.07 2.80
CA LYS A 118 -7.08 -12.18 1.36
C LYS A 118 -8.32 -12.58 0.55
N ASN A 119 -8.98 -13.66 0.96
CA ASN A 119 -10.14 -14.17 0.23
C ASN A 119 -11.37 -13.27 0.41
N ARG A 120 -11.55 -12.68 1.60
CA ARG A 120 -12.67 -11.79 1.91
C ARG A 120 -12.68 -10.54 1.01
N TYR A 121 -11.51 -9.96 0.78
CA TYR A 121 -11.37 -8.71 0.02
C TYR A 121 -10.85 -8.94 -1.41
N GLY A 122 -10.60 -10.19 -1.81
CA GLY A 122 -10.11 -10.51 -3.15
C GLY A 122 -8.72 -9.94 -3.44
N ILE A 123 -7.83 -9.92 -2.43
CA ILE A 123 -6.48 -9.37 -2.58
C ILE A 123 -5.68 -10.22 -3.57
N ARG A 124 -5.10 -9.56 -4.58
CA ARG A 124 -4.30 -10.21 -5.62
C ARG A 124 -2.87 -9.69 -5.68
N ILE A 125 -2.63 -8.52 -5.13
CA ILE A 125 -1.33 -7.85 -5.15
C ILE A 125 -1.03 -7.38 -3.73
N LEU A 126 0.21 -7.54 -3.31
CA LEU A 126 0.75 -6.99 -2.08
C LEU A 126 1.89 -6.04 -2.44
N ASN A 127 1.77 -4.78 -2.02
CA ASN A 127 2.83 -3.78 -2.10
C ASN A 127 3.45 -3.57 -0.72
N ILE A 128 4.76 -3.67 -0.67
CA ILE A 128 5.58 -3.39 0.53
C ILE A 128 6.63 -2.38 0.10
N SER A 129 6.41 -1.10 0.41
CA SER A 129 7.32 -0.01 0.05
C SER A 129 8.17 0.39 1.26
N VAL A 130 8.97 -0.56 1.74
CA VAL A 130 9.85 -0.36 2.90
C VAL A 130 11.32 -0.48 2.49
N GLY A 131 12.17 0.42 3.00
CA GLY A 131 13.60 0.28 2.93
C GLY A 131 14.10 -0.66 4.03
N ILE A 132 15.02 -1.54 3.70
CA ILE A 132 15.76 -2.32 4.69
C ILE A 132 16.99 -1.50 5.09
N GLY A 133 16.81 -0.54 6.01
CA GLY A 133 17.91 0.06 6.76
C GLY A 133 18.69 -1.06 7.47
N ASP A 134 19.69 -0.89 8.14
CA ASP A 134 20.54 -1.78 8.96
C ASP A 134 20.21 -3.27 9.22
N LEU A 135 19.26 -3.88 8.49
CA LEU A 135 18.96 -5.31 8.61
C LEU A 135 20.18 -6.18 8.26
N LYS A 136 21.13 -5.69 7.44
CA LYS A 136 22.38 -6.42 7.17
C LYS A 136 23.20 -6.65 8.44
N GLU A 137 23.28 -5.67 9.34
CA GLU A 137 24.05 -5.81 10.59
C GLU A 137 23.27 -6.65 11.60
N ARG A 138 21.96 -6.44 11.77
CA ARG A 138 21.13 -7.25 12.69
C ARG A 138 21.02 -8.71 12.24
N TYR A 139 20.95 -8.99 10.94
CA TYR A 139 20.95 -10.35 10.42
C TYR A 139 22.29 -11.04 10.64
N LYS A 140 23.40 -10.32 10.49
CA LYS A 140 24.74 -10.84 10.82
C LYS A 140 24.86 -11.17 12.31
N GLU A 141 24.41 -10.27 13.20
CA GLU A 141 24.44 -10.54 14.64
C GLU A 141 23.57 -11.74 15.03
N GLN A 142 22.40 -11.89 14.43
CA GLN A 142 21.48 -12.99 14.72
C GLN A 142 22.02 -14.34 14.20
N MET A 143 22.70 -14.34 13.05
CA MET A 143 23.38 -15.52 12.51
C MET A 143 24.62 -15.90 13.34
N LEU A 144 25.39 -14.92 13.81
CA LEU A 144 26.53 -15.15 14.71
C LEU A 144 26.10 -15.73 16.08
N ARG A 145 24.94 -15.31 16.61
CA ARG A 145 24.39 -15.86 17.87
C ARG A 145 23.82 -17.28 17.73
N LYS A 146 23.48 -17.72 16.52
CA LYS A 146 22.98 -19.09 16.29
C LYS A 146 24.11 -20.07 15.93
N SER A 147 25.31 -19.59 15.71
CA SER A 147 26.49 -20.41 15.37
C SER A 147 27.48 -20.56 16.57
N LEU A 148 27.11 -20.10 17.74
CA LEU A 148 27.76 -20.34 19.05
C LEU A 148 26.86 -21.22 19.93
#